data_08ab6821f7b27ad6b4fb5c6d529792bc
#
_entry.id   08ab6821f7b27ad6b4fb5c6d529792bc
#
_cell.length_a   1.000
_cell.length_b   1.000
_cell.length_c   1.000
_cell.angle_alpha   90.00
_cell.angle_beta   90.00
_cell.angle_gamma   90.00
#
_symmetry.space_group_name_H-M   'P 1'
#
loop_
_entity.id
_entity.type
_entity.pdbx_description
1 polymer ?
#
loop_
_entity_poly.entity_id
_entity_poly.type
_entity_poly.pdbx_seq_one_letter_code
_entity_poly.pdbx_strand_id
1 'polypeptide(L)'
;MVADSWTDIHAEPSVRGEILSVLPRGSVAERLPVPDRDGWILLRTAGGTEGWGQPKALINRPDDDLFLLEGKGNRSWFRQHGELKRKQAPEEDLRAGTVRSALSWLGTPYRWGGKSAAGIDCSGLAFMSWMENGLLIWRDASILPDYPVSPVDRSRLKAGDLIFFPGHVAVYIGDGHYIHATAFRDTPRVTINSLNPDDREYRRDLAESIEACGSLFG
;
A
#
# COMPACT_ATOMS: atom_id res chain seq x y z
N MET A 1 4.88 -8.38 -8.11
CA MET A 1 4.88 -7.93 -6.70
C MET A 1 4.02 -8.88 -5.86
N VAL A 2 4.43 -9.21 -4.65
CA VAL A 2 3.68 -10.05 -3.70
C VAL A 2 2.45 -9.29 -3.21
N ALA A 3 1.26 -9.88 -3.39
CA ALA A 3 -0.04 -9.33 -2.95
C ALA A 3 -0.55 -9.96 -1.66
N ASP A 4 -0.21 -11.23 -1.41
CA ASP A 4 -0.50 -11.92 -0.16
C ASP A 4 0.43 -11.45 0.98
N SER A 5 0.16 -11.89 2.21
CA SER A 5 1.00 -11.55 3.37
C SER A 5 2.46 -11.91 3.16
N TRP A 6 2.72 -13.05 2.52
CA TRP A 6 4.03 -13.50 2.03
C TRP A 6 3.83 -14.56 0.94
N THR A 7 4.91 -14.87 0.23
CA THR A 7 5.00 -16.03 -0.66
C THR A 7 6.36 -16.70 -0.48
N ASP A 8 6.37 -18.03 -0.55
CA ASP A 8 7.59 -18.81 -0.52
C ASP A 8 8.14 -18.96 -1.93
N ILE A 9 9.46 -18.96 -2.03
CA ILE A 9 10.23 -19.27 -3.24
C ILE A 9 10.88 -20.61 -3.03
N HIS A 10 10.48 -21.60 -3.82
CA HIS A 10 10.90 -22.99 -3.69
C HIS A 10 11.98 -23.38 -4.71
N ALA A 11 12.84 -24.33 -4.35
CA ALA A 11 13.82 -24.91 -5.27
C ALA A 11 13.16 -25.66 -6.43
N GLU A 12 11.98 -26.25 -6.18
CA GLU A 12 11.21 -27.04 -7.14
C GLU A 12 9.77 -26.49 -7.23
N PRO A 13 9.04 -26.69 -8.33
CA PRO A 13 7.65 -26.27 -8.50
C PRO A 13 6.69 -27.17 -7.67
N SER A 14 6.86 -27.18 -6.38
CA SER A 14 6.15 -28.04 -5.43
C SER A 14 6.07 -27.38 -4.05
N VAL A 15 4.92 -27.47 -3.38
CA VAL A 15 4.75 -27.05 -1.98
C VAL A 15 5.60 -27.88 -0.99
N ARG A 16 6.16 -28.99 -1.42
CA ARG A 16 7.08 -29.84 -0.65
C ARG A 16 8.54 -29.57 -0.96
N GLY A 17 8.83 -28.73 -1.96
CA GLY A 17 10.19 -28.33 -2.32
C GLY A 17 10.84 -27.51 -1.20
N GLU A 18 12.16 -27.55 -1.14
CA GLU A 18 12.92 -26.70 -0.23
C GLU A 18 12.56 -25.22 -0.42
N ILE A 19 12.33 -24.49 0.68
CA ILE A 19 12.10 -23.04 0.65
C ILE A 19 13.46 -22.33 0.61
N LEU A 20 13.74 -21.68 -0.51
CA LEU A 20 14.97 -20.90 -0.74
C LEU A 20 14.87 -19.48 -0.17
N SER A 21 13.66 -18.90 -0.20
CA SER A 21 13.42 -17.54 0.28
C SER A 21 11.94 -17.34 0.62
N VAL A 22 11.65 -16.39 1.50
CA VAL A 22 10.29 -15.93 1.83
C VAL A 22 10.19 -14.46 1.49
N LEU A 23 9.26 -14.11 0.63
CA LEU A 23 9.00 -12.74 0.22
C LEU A 23 7.77 -12.19 0.91
N PRO A 24 7.89 -11.15 1.75
CA PRO A 24 6.74 -10.49 2.35
C PRO A 24 5.97 -9.66 1.32
N ARG A 25 4.72 -9.30 1.66
CA ARG A 25 3.85 -8.42 0.87
C ARG A 25 4.57 -7.14 0.45
N GLY A 26 4.38 -6.75 -0.79
CA GLY A 26 5.05 -5.60 -1.41
C GLY A 26 6.45 -5.89 -1.97
N SER A 27 7.02 -7.08 -1.72
CA SER A 27 8.26 -7.48 -2.37
C SER A 27 8.07 -7.63 -3.88
N VAL A 28 9.09 -7.27 -4.65
CA VAL A 28 9.12 -7.50 -6.09
C VAL A 28 10.09 -8.61 -6.45
N ALA A 29 9.76 -9.37 -7.48
CA ALA A 29 10.63 -10.36 -8.08
C ALA A 29 10.44 -10.31 -9.60
N GLU A 30 11.50 -10.57 -10.34
CA GLU A 30 11.48 -10.72 -11.79
C GLU A 30 10.90 -12.10 -12.16
N ARG A 31 9.94 -12.15 -13.09
CA ARG A 31 9.52 -13.39 -13.69
C ARG A 31 10.50 -13.74 -14.81
N LEU A 32 11.14 -14.88 -14.70
CA LEU A 32 12.07 -15.35 -15.72
C LEU A 32 11.31 -15.91 -16.94
N PRO A 33 11.86 -15.75 -18.16
CA PRO A 33 11.20 -16.12 -19.40
C PRO A 33 11.33 -17.64 -19.68
N VAL A 34 10.86 -18.44 -18.74
CA VAL A 34 10.80 -19.90 -18.86
C VAL A 34 9.34 -20.38 -18.78
N PRO A 35 8.98 -21.50 -19.42
CA PRO A 35 7.64 -22.06 -19.33
C PRO A 35 7.24 -22.35 -17.87
N ASP A 36 5.98 -22.08 -17.56
CA ASP A 36 5.39 -22.44 -16.28
C ASP A 36 5.39 -23.97 -16.12
N ARG A 37 5.58 -24.44 -14.89
CA ARG A 37 5.53 -25.87 -14.56
C ARG A 37 4.45 -26.09 -13.50
N ASP A 38 3.45 -26.90 -13.84
CA ASP A 38 2.35 -27.27 -12.92
C ASP A 38 1.70 -26.07 -12.21
N GLY A 39 1.57 -24.95 -12.92
CA GLY A 39 1.02 -23.70 -12.37
C GLY A 39 1.98 -22.87 -11.53
N TRP A 40 3.28 -23.23 -11.49
CA TRP A 40 4.35 -22.45 -10.87
C TRP A 40 5.12 -21.63 -11.89
N ILE A 41 5.59 -20.47 -11.48
CA ILE A 41 6.44 -19.58 -12.29
C ILE A 41 7.83 -19.47 -11.67
N LEU A 42 8.86 -19.39 -12.51
CA LEU A 42 10.23 -19.17 -12.07
C LEU A 42 10.46 -17.67 -11.83
N LEU A 43 10.95 -17.35 -10.65
CA LEU A 43 11.18 -15.97 -10.19
C LEU A 43 12.65 -15.78 -9.83
N ARG A 44 13.14 -14.55 -10.02
CA ARG A 44 14.39 -14.06 -9.42
C ARG A 44 14.09 -12.95 -8.45
N THR A 45 14.52 -13.12 -7.19
CA THR A 45 14.38 -12.11 -6.14
C THR A 45 15.37 -10.96 -6.34
N ALA A 46 15.15 -9.82 -5.68
CA ALA A 46 16.10 -8.70 -5.67
C ALA A 46 17.48 -9.08 -5.10
N GLY A 47 17.55 -10.12 -4.25
CA GLY A 47 18.80 -10.67 -3.72
C GLY A 47 19.48 -11.67 -4.65
N GLY A 48 18.93 -11.94 -5.85
CA GLY A 48 19.49 -12.86 -6.84
C GLY A 48 19.09 -14.33 -6.65
N THR A 49 18.30 -14.70 -5.65
CA THR A 49 17.78 -16.05 -5.48
C THR A 49 16.79 -16.37 -6.59
N GLU A 50 17.01 -17.46 -7.30
CA GLU A 50 16.08 -18.00 -8.32
C GLU A 50 15.31 -19.19 -7.73
N GLY A 51 14.01 -19.24 -7.99
CA GLY A 51 13.17 -20.33 -7.53
C GLY A 51 11.71 -20.18 -7.95
N TRP A 52 10.91 -21.18 -7.66
CA TRP A 52 9.53 -21.31 -8.09
C TRP A 52 8.58 -20.67 -7.09
N GLY A 53 7.67 -19.80 -7.58
CA GLY A 53 6.62 -19.16 -6.81
C GLY A 53 5.23 -19.42 -7.40
N GLN A 54 4.19 -19.26 -6.59
CA GLN A 54 2.80 -19.44 -7.03
C GLN A 54 2.22 -18.12 -7.56
N PRO A 55 1.70 -18.08 -8.80
CA PRO A 55 1.15 -16.85 -9.40
C PRO A 55 0.01 -16.22 -8.60
N LYS A 56 -0.81 -17.03 -7.90
CA LYS A 56 -1.95 -16.55 -7.11
C LYS A 56 -1.58 -15.56 -6.00
N ALA A 57 -0.33 -15.65 -5.50
CA ALA A 57 0.18 -14.75 -4.47
C ALA A 57 0.77 -13.44 -5.04
N LEU A 58 0.73 -13.27 -6.36
CA LEU A 58 1.43 -12.21 -7.07
C LEU A 58 0.49 -11.38 -7.93
N ILE A 59 0.81 -10.09 -8.05
CA ILE A 59 0.24 -9.21 -9.06
C ILE A 59 1.33 -8.82 -10.06
N ASN A 60 0.96 -8.80 -11.33
CA ASN A 60 1.85 -8.33 -12.39
C ASN A 60 2.04 -6.82 -12.27
N ARG A 61 3.26 -6.39 -12.53
CA ARG A 61 3.64 -4.99 -12.64
C ARG A 61 4.29 -4.78 -14.00
N PRO A 62 3.96 -3.71 -14.73
CA PRO A 62 4.62 -3.41 -16.01
C PRO A 62 6.09 -3.06 -15.80
N ASP A 63 6.90 -3.25 -16.84
CA ASP A 63 8.36 -3.05 -16.78
C ASP A 63 8.75 -1.58 -16.50
N ASP A 64 7.87 -0.63 -16.82
CA ASP A 64 8.03 0.78 -16.52
C ASP A 64 7.45 1.19 -15.14
N ASP A 65 7.05 0.20 -14.33
CA ASP A 65 6.54 0.48 -12.99
C ASP A 65 7.63 1.07 -12.08
N LEU A 66 7.21 2.02 -11.27
CA LEU A 66 8.04 2.74 -10.31
C LEU A 66 8.89 1.87 -9.39
N PHE A 67 8.42 0.66 -9.07
CA PHE A 67 9.15 -0.27 -8.22
C PHE A 67 10.40 -0.85 -8.84
N LEU A 68 10.44 -0.89 -10.17
CA LEU A 68 11.56 -1.43 -10.95
C LEU A 68 12.57 -0.34 -11.31
N LEU A 69 12.17 0.92 -11.22
CA LEU A 69 13.05 2.05 -11.47
C LEU A 69 13.75 2.45 -10.19
N GLU A 70 15.05 2.35 -10.14
CA GLU A 70 15.87 2.85 -9.02
C GLU A 70 15.62 4.34 -8.81
N GLY A 71 14.78 4.67 -7.85
CA GLY A 71 14.57 6.04 -7.39
C GLY A 71 15.82 6.55 -6.68
N LYS A 72 16.76 7.12 -7.42
CA LYS A 72 18.04 7.64 -6.91
C LYS A 72 17.89 8.88 -6.02
N GLY A 73 16.97 8.84 -5.05
CA GLY A 73 16.83 9.89 -4.02
C GLY A 73 16.40 11.27 -4.53
N ASN A 74 16.06 11.41 -5.80
CA ASN A 74 15.55 12.66 -6.36
C ASN A 74 14.05 12.80 -6.10
N ARG A 75 13.66 13.68 -5.16
CA ARG A 75 12.27 13.92 -4.78
C ARG A 75 11.38 14.32 -5.96
N SER A 76 11.88 15.07 -6.92
CA SER A 76 11.13 15.46 -8.11
C SER A 76 10.74 14.27 -8.98
N TRP A 77 11.49 13.18 -8.92
CA TRP A 77 11.19 11.92 -9.61
C TRP A 77 9.86 11.32 -9.14
N PHE A 78 9.58 11.28 -7.84
CA PHE A 78 8.32 10.75 -7.29
C PHE A 78 7.11 11.49 -7.83
N ARG A 79 7.20 12.81 -7.95
CA ARG A 79 6.12 13.64 -8.49
C ARG A 79 5.88 13.35 -9.96
N GLN A 80 6.94 13.36 -10.77
CA GLN A 80 6.86 13.10 -12.21
C GLN A 80 6.28 11.72 -12.53
N HIS A 81 6.70 10.70 -11.80
CA HIS A 81 6.20 9.33 -11.98
C HIS A 81 4.76 9.18 -11.51
N GLY A 82 4.38 9.84 -10.44
CA GLY A 82 2.99 9.89 -10.00
C GLY A 82 2.10 10.52 -11.07
N GLU A 83 2.56 11.60 -11.73
CA GLU A 83 1.84 12.22 -12.83
C GLU A 83 1.72 11.31 -14.05
N LEU A 84 2.80 10.59 -14.42
CA LEU A 84 2.76 9.62 -15.52
C LEU A 84 1.80 8.49 -15.22
N LYS A 85 1.85 7.90 -14.03
CA LYS A 85 0.97 6.81 -13.63
C LYS A 85 -0.50 7.22 -13.63
N ARG A 86 -0.82 8.40 -13.13
CA ARG A 86 -2.17 8.96 -13.17
C ARG A 86 -2.71 9.18 -14.59
N LYS A 87 -1.82 9.40 -15.56
CA LYS A 87 -2.19 9.51 -16.99
C LYS A 87 -2.44 8.14 -17.64
N GLN A 88 -1.82 7.09 -17.12
CA GLN A 88 -1.90 5.74 -17.68
C GLN A 88 -3.12 4.94 -17.17
N ALA A 89 -3.64 5.26 -15.99
CA ALA A 89 -4.78 4.56 -15.40
C ALA A 89 -5.89 5.55 -15.03
N PRO A 90 -7.18 5.18 -15.19
CA PRO A 90 -8.30 5.98 -14.75
C PRO A 90 -8.23 6.27 -13.24
N GLU A 91 -8.58 7.49 -12.84
CA GLU A 91 -8.63 7.91 -11.43
C GLU A 91 -9.47 6.95 -10.59
N GLU A 92 -10.64 6.56 -11.11
CA GLU A 92 -11.57 5.68 -10.42
C GLU A 92 -10.94 4.32 -10.11
N ASP A 93 -10.22 3.73 -11.05
CA ASP A 93 -9.56 2.44 -10.87
C ASP A 93 -8.45 2.51 -9.82
N LEU A 94 -7.66 3.57 -9.84
CA LEU A 94 -6.59 3.80 -8.85
C LEU A 94 -7.17 4.01 -7.45
N ARG A 95 -8.24 4.79 -7.31
CA ARG A 95 -8.94 5.01 -6.04
C ARG A 95 -9.55 3.71 -5.50
N ALA A 96 -10.31 3.00 -6.33
CA ALA A 96 -10.92 1.73 -5.96
C ALA A 96 -9.87 0.68 -5.59
N GLY A 97 -8.76 0.62 -6.33
CA GLY A 97 -7.63 -0.24 -6.04
C GLY A 97 -7.01 0.07 -4.68
N THR A 98 -6.79 1.35 -4.40
CA THR A 98 -6.21 1.81 -3.12
C THR A 98 -7.10 1.47 -1.94
N VAL A 99 -8.41 1.67 -2.05
CA VAL A 99 -9.37 1.29 -1.01
C VAL A 99 -9.37 -0.21 -0.79
N ARG A 100 -9.41 -1.02 -1.86
CA ARG A 100 -9.32 -2.48 -1.73
C ARG A 100 -8.03 -2.92 -1.06
N SER A 101 -6.91 -2.31 -1.44
CA SER A 101 -5.62 -2.58 -0.82
C SER A 101 -5.65 -2.22 0.67
N ALA A 102 -6.12 -1.02 1.05
CA ALA A 102 -6.21 -0.61 2.44
C ALA A 102 -7.08 -1.58 3.27
N LEU A 103 -8.24 -1.95 2.76
CA LEU A 103 -9.17 -2.88 3.42
C LEU A 103 -8.56 -4.28 3.63
N SER A 104 -7.71 -4.73 2.73
CA SER A 104 -7.04 -6.04 2.87
C SER A 104 -6.00 -6.11 3.99
N TRP A 105 -5.64 -4.98 4.60
CA TRP A 105 -4.81 -4.91 5.79
C TRP A 105 -5.60 -4.94 7.11
N LEU A 106 -6.94 -4.97 7.05
CA LEU A 106 -7.79 -4.91 8.24
C LEU A 106 -7.39 -5.99 9.25
N GLY A 107 -7.26 -5.60 10.53
CA GLY A 107 -6.84 -6.49 11.61
C GLY A 107 -5.33 -6.69 11.74
N THR A 108 -4.50 -6.25 10.79
CA THR A 108 -3.04 -6.32 10.92
C THR A 108 -2.58 -5.57 12.17
N PRO A 109 -1.70 -6.18 13.02
CA PRO A 109 -1.22 -5.54 14.23
C PRO A 109 -0.53 -4.20 13.95
N TYR A 110 -0.66 -3.24 14.87
CA TYR A 110 0.10 -2.01 14.81
C TYR A 110 1.57 -2.26 15.16
N ARG A 111 2.46 -1.71 14.36
CA ARG A 111 3.90 -1.67 14.65
C ARG A 111 4.51 -0.39 14.09
N TRP A 112 5.08 0.43 14.96
CA TRP A 112 5.80 1.63 14.55
C TRP A 112 6.89 1.33 13.52
N GLY A 113 6.92 2.07 12.41
CA GLY A 113 7.85 1.83 11.28
C GLY A 113 7.50 0.63 10.41
N GLY A 114 6.43 -0.12 10.73
CA GLY A 114 6.05 -1.35 10.03
C GLY A 114 5.42 -1.12 8.66
N LYS A 115 5.64 -2.08 7.75
CA LYS A 115 5.04 -2.16 6.40
C LYS A 115 4.79 -3.61 5.98
N SER A 116 4.49 -4.49 6.91
CA SER A 116 4.32 -5.92 6.63
C SER A 116 3.12 -6.51 7.35
N ALA A 117 2.72 -7.73 6.97
CA ALA A 117 1.66 -8.47 7.65
C ALA A 117 1.97 -8.78 9.13
N ALA A 118 3.25 -8.75 9.53
CA ALA A 118 3.65 -8.89 10.94
C ALA A 118 3.45 -7.60 11.75
N GLY A 119 3.16 -6.49 11.09
CA GLY A 119 2.84 -5.22 11.72
C GLY A 119 3.02 -4.04 10.76
N ILE A 120 2.11 -3.06 10.89
CA ILE A 120 2.05 -1.88 10.04
C ILE A 120 1.69 -0.66 10.89
N ASP A 121 2.26 0.52 10.58
CA ASP A 121 1.84 1.79 11.16
C ASP A 121 0.88 2.57 10.24
N CYS A 122 0.42 3.72 10.70
CA CYS A 122 -0.57 4.52 9.99
C CYS A 122 -0.09 4.96 8.60
N SER A 123 1.08 5.54 8.52
CA SER A 123 1.66 5.99 7.25
C SER A 123 2.17 4.82 6.40
N GLY A 124 2.56 3.70 7.02
CA GLY A 124 2.84 2.44 6.34
C GLY A 124 1.62 1.89 5.61
N LEU A 125 0.45 1.92 6.25
CA LEU A 125 -0.81 1.53 5.62
C LEU A 125 -1.13 2.42 4.41
N ALA A 126 -1.08 3.74 4.57
CA ALA A 126 -1.31 4.67 3.46
C ALA A 126 -0.31 4.44 2.33
N PHE A 127 0.98 4.33 2.65
CA PHE A 127 2.05 4.08 1.70
C PHE A 127 1.84 2.76 0.93
N MET A 128 1.60 1.64 1.63
CA MET A 128 1.41 0.33 1.01
C MET A 128 0.16 0.30 0.13
N SER A 129 -0.92 0.92 0.57
CA SER A 129 -2.17 0.97 -0.19
C SER A 129 -2.02 1.64 -1.55
N TRP A 130 -1.27 2.74 -1.62
CA TRP A 130 -0.97 3.42 -2.88
C TRP A 130 0.13 2.71 -3.67
N MET A 131 1.16 2.22 -2.98
CA MET A 131 2.25 1.47 -3.58
C MET A 131 1.75 0.25 -4.35
N GLU A 132 0.84 -0.51 -3.80
CA GLU A 132 0.24 -1.68 -4.45
C GLU A 132 -0.53 -1.33 -5.74
N ASN A 133 -0.89 -0.07 -5.91
CA ASN A 133 -1.51 0.48 -7.12
C ASN A 133 -0.54 1.27 -8.02
N GLY A 134 0.76 1.14 -7.79
CA GLY A 134 1.81 1.73 -8.63
C GLY A 134 2.13 3.18 -8.34
N LEU A 135 1.67 3.74 -7.22
CA LEU A 135 1.92 5.11 -6.83
C LEU A 135 2.69 5.17 -5.50
N LEU A 136 3.82 5.87 -5.50
CA LEU A 136 4.60 6.11 -4.29
C LEU A 136 4.27 7.48 -3.72
N ILE A 137 3.86 7.48 -2.46
CA ILE A 137 3.63 8.69 -1.66
C ILE A 137 4.77 8.87 -0.64
N TRP A 138 4.76 9.99 0.08
CA TRP A 138 5.65 10.16 1.22
C TRP A 138 5.37 9.10 2.29
N ARG A 139 6.44 8.57 2.92
CA ARG A 139 6.31 7.45 3.86
C ARG A 139 5.71 7.85 5.22
N ASP A 140 5.85 9.10 5.61
CA ASP A 140 5.39 9.60 6.91
C ASP A 140 4.07 10.37 6.83
N ALA A 141 3.47 10.66 7.98
CA ALA A 141 2.16 11.29 8.10
C ALA A 141 2.23 12.81 7.85
N SER A 142 2.66 13.21 6.65
CA SER A 142 2.72 14.62 6.22
C SER A 142 2.63 14.76 4.71
N ILE A 143 2.22 15.95 4.25
CA ILE A 143 2.21 16.31 2.83
C ILE A 143 3.53 17.03 2.51
N LEU A 144 4.26 16.54 1.53
CA LEU A 144 5.50 17.17 1.05
C LEU A 144 5.35 17.65 -0.40
N PRO A 145 5.87 18.85 -0.73
CA PRO A 145 5.71 19.46 -2.06
C PRO A 145 6.23 18.63 -3.23
N ASP A 146 7.26 17.82 -2.99
CA ASP A 146 7.94 17.02 -4.03
C ASP A 146 7.31 15.62 -4.21
N TYR A 147 6.24 15.33 -3.48
CA TYR A 147 5.52 14.08 -3.57
C TYR A 147 4.13 14.28 -4.19
N PRO A 148 3.51 13.19 -4.69
CA PRO A 148 2.30 13.33 -5.51
C PRO A 148 1.03 13.73 -4.74
N VAL A 149 1.04 13.71 -3.40
CA VAL A 149 -0.11 14.12 -2.58
C VAL A 149 -0.15 15.64 -2.45
N SER A 150 -1.27 16.24 -2.84
CA SER A 150 -1.53 17.68 -2.71
C SER A 150 -2.70 17.93 -1.74
N PRO A 151 -2.71 19.07 -1.02
CA PRO A 151 -3.83 19.42 -0.15
C PRO A 151 -5.15 19.53 -0.91
N VAL A 152 -6.23 19.05 -0.29
CA VAL A 152 -7.60 19.21 -0.78
C VAL A 152 -8.52 19.67 0.37
N ASP A 153 -9.62 20.32 0.01
CA ASP A 153 -10.65 20.69 0.98
C ASP A 153 -11.34 19.42 1.54
N ARG A 154 -11.60 19.41 2.86
CA ARG A 154 -12.28 18.29 3.54
C ARG A 154 -13.64 17.95 2.90
N SER A 155 -14.38 18.95 2.43
CA SER A 155 -15.68 18.77 1.78
C SER A 155 -15.59 18.08 0.42
N ARG A 156 -14.39 17.96 -0.15
CA ARG A 156 -14.12 17.35 -1.46
C ARG A 156 -13.46 15.98 -1.35
N LEU A 157 -13.34 15.42 -0.14
CA LEU A 157 -12.77 14.10 0.06
C LEU A 157 -13.48 13.05 -0.79
N LYS A 158 -12.67 12.25 -1.48
CA LYS A 158 -13.10 11.07 -2.22
C LYS A 158 -12.38 9.83 -1.69
N ALA A 159 -12.99 8.66 -1.86
CA ALA A 159 -12.37 7.40 -1.49
C ALA A 159 -10.94 7.26 -2.07
N GLY A 160 -9.99 6.83 -1.25
CA GLY A 160 -8.56 6.80 -1.55
C GLY A 160 -7.77 8.04 -1.10
N ASP A 161 -8.42 9.18 -0.82
CA ASP A 161 -7.74 10.34 -0.27
C ASP A 161 -7.22 10.08 1.16
N LEU A 162 -6.33 10.95 1.61
CA LEU A 162 -5.68 10.84 2.90
C LEU A 162 -6.22 11.92 3.87
N ILE A 163 -6.40 11.53 5.12
CA ILE A 163 -6.74 12.44 6.22
C ILE A 163 -5.56 12.47 7.17
N PHE A 164 -5.03 13.67 7.44
CA PHE A 164 -3.90 13.90 8.32
C PHE A 164 -4.36 14.49 9.65
N PHE A 165 -3.82 13.93 10.73
CA PHE A 165 -4.01 14.34 12.11
C PHE A 165 -2.64 14.58 12.76
N PRO A 166 -2.53 15.14 13.94
CA PRO A 166 -1.24 15.28 14.63
C PRO A 166 -0.48 13.96 14.73
N GLY A 167 0.61 13.84 13.97
CA GLY A 167 1.45 12.64 13.93
C GLY A 167 0.77 11.37 13.39
N HIS A 168 -0.35 11.49 12.67
CA HIS A 168 -1.13 10.35 12.23
C HIS A 168 -1.77 10.58 10.86
N VAL A 169 -2.03 9.49 10.11
CA VAL A 169 -2.70 9.53 8.82
C VAL A 169 -3.65 8.34 8.65
N ALA A 170 -4.73 8.57 7.93
CA ALA A 170 -5.72 7.57 7.54
C ALA A 170 -6.00 7.61 6.04
N VAL A 171 -6.50 6.52 5.49
CA VAL A 171 -7.05 6.46 4.13
C VAL A 171 -8.57 6.59 4.22
N TYR A 172 -9.12 7.61 3.58
CA TYR A 172 -10.57 7.78 3.46
C TYR A 172 -11.15 6.73 2.52
N ILE A 173 -12.19 6.02 2.95
CA ILE A 173 -12.79 4.93 2.19
C ILE A 173 -14.19 5.22 1.67
N GLY A 174 -14.68 6.45 1.87
CA GLY A 174 -16.01 6.90 1.46
C GLY A 174 -17.02 6.97 2.61
N ASP A 175 -18.15 7.62 2.39
CA ASP A 175 -19.29 7.69 3.30
C ASP A 175 -18.96 8.08 4.75
N GLY A 176 -18.00 8.99 4.91
CA GLY A 176 -17.54 9.43 6.23
C GLY A 176 -16.61 8.45 6.94
N HIS A 177 -16.28 7.31 6.35
CA HIS A 177 -15.42 6.30 6.95
C HIS A 177 -13.96 6.42 6.50
N TYR A 178 -13.05 6.01 7.37
CA TYR A 178 -11.62 5.91 7.08
C TYR A 178 -11.00 4.68 7.73
N ILE A 179 -9.96 4.15 7.10
CA ILE A 179 -9.17 3.05 7.62
C ILE A 179 -7.79 3.54 8.02
N HIS A 180 -7.32 3.11 9.18
CA HIS A 180 -6.02 3.49 9.70
C HIS A 180 -5.41 2.39 10.58
N ALA A 181 -4.09 2.37 10.70
CA ALA A 181 -3.40 1.58 11.70
C ALA A 181 -3.22 2.43 12.97
N THR A 182 -3.80 2.00 14.08
CA THR A 182 -3.78 2.76 15.33
C THR A 182 -3.17 1.98 16.48
N ALA A 183 -2.36 2.64 17.32
CA ALA A 183 -1.86 2.11 18.59
C ALA A 183 -2.83 2.33 19.75
N PHE A 184 -4.01 2.92 19.49
CA PHE A 184 -4.96 3.29 20.52
C PHE A 184 -5.71 2.07 21.08
N ARG A 185 -5.81 1.99 22.43
CA ARG A 185 -6.50 0.94 23.20
C ARG A 185 -5.82 -0.43 23.20
N ASP A 186 -6.51 -1.41 23.83
CA ASP A 186 -5.98 -2.74 24.17
C ASP A 186 -5.66 -3.65 22.97
N THR A 187 -6.09 -3.28 21.77
CA THR A 187 -5.83 -4.03 20.54
C THR A 187 -5.34 -3.13 19.42
N PRO A 188 -4.07 -2.70 19.45
CA PRO A 188 -3.48 -1.86 18.42
C PRO A 188 -3.40 -2.60 17.08
N ARG A 189 -4.13 -2.09 16.08
CA ARG A 189 -4.26 -2.74 14.76
C ARG A 189 -4.81 -1.80 13.70
N VAL A 190 -4.86 -2.29 12.47
CA VAL A 190 -5.62 -1.66 11.38
C VAL A 190 -7.12 -1.84 11.66
N THR A 191 -7.85 -0.72 11.65
CA THR A 191 -9.28 -0.67 11.92
C THR A 191 -9.97 0.42 11.09
N ILE A 192 -11.30 0.36 11.03
CA ILE A 192 -12.13 1.39 10.42
C ILE A 192 -12.75 2.23 11.53
N ASN A 193 -12.76 3.55 11.31
CA ASN A 193 -13.52 4.50 12.12
C ASN A 193 -14.29 5.47 11.24
N SER A 194 -15.17 6.28 11.87
CA SER A 194 -16.04 7.23 11.18
C SER A 194 -15.79 8.67 11.64
N LEU A 195 -16.04 9.60 10.70
CA LEU A 195 -16.13 11.04 10.95
C LEU A 195 -17.57 11.48 11.32
N ASN A 196 -18.54 10.58 11.16
CA ASN A 196 -19.95 10.87 11.44
C ASN A 196 -20.25 10.61 12.93
N PRO A 197 -20.73 11.62 13.68
CA PRO A 197 -21.05 11.49 15.10
C PRO A 197 -22.11 10.43 15.43
N ASP A 198 -22.96 10.09 14.47
CA ASP A 198 -24.04 9.14 14.66
C ASP A 198 -23.60 7.67 14.48
N ASP A 199 -22.38 7.45 14.01
CA ASP A 199 -21.84 6.12 13.78
C ASP A 199 -21.21 5.54 15.08
N ARG A 200 -21.37 4.22 15.25
CA ARG A 200 -20.76 3.48 16.36
C ARG A 200 -19.23 3.60 16.39
N GLU A 201 -18.62 3.63 15.22
CA GLU A 201 -17.17 3.72 15.02
C GLU A 201 -16.64 5.16 15.05
N TYR A 202 -17.47 6.14 15.44
CA TYR A 202 -17.08 7.54 15.53
C TYR A 202 -15.93 7.76 16.53
N ARG A 203 -14.93 8.48 16.08
CA ARG A 203 -13.75 8.88 16.89
C ARG A 203 -13.69 10.40 16.97
N ARG A 204 -14.33 10.94 18.03
CA ARG A 204 -14.41 12.39 18.26
C ARG A 204 -13.02 13.05 18.28
N ASP A 205 -12.08 12.44 19.01
CA ASP A 205 -10.71 12.93 19.15
C ASP A 205 -10.00 13.11 17.79
N LEU A 206 -10.20 12.17 16.86
CA LEU A 206 -9.65 12.28 15.51
C LEU A 206 -10.46 13.25 14.64
N ALA A 207 -11.80 13.16 14.66
CA ALA A 207 -12.65 14.01 13.84
C ALA A 207 -12.48 15.51 14.13
N GLU A 208 -12.18 15.88 15.38
CA GLU A 208 -11.94 17.26 15.83
C GLU A 208 -10.47 17.70 15.66
N SER A 209 -9.53 16.77 15.38
CA SER A 209 -8.10 17.07 15.24
C SER A 209 -7.57 16.97 13.81
N ILE A 210 -8.44 16.96 12.80
CA ILE A 210 -7.99 16.93 11.39
C ILE A 210 -7.19 18.19 11.06
N GLU A 211 -5.92 18.01 10.67
CA GLU A 211 -5.02 19.10 10.27
C GLU A 211 -5.07 19.39 8.78
N ALA A 212 -5.18 18.35 7.97
CA ALA A 212 -5.22 18.45 6.51
C ALA A 212 -5.89 17.24 5.88
N CYS A 213 -6.35 17.43 4.64
CA CYS A 213 -6.70 16.34 3.74
C CYS A 213 -5.82 16.41 2.50
N GLY A 214 -5.49 15.26 1.93
CA GLY A 214 -4.61 15.19 0.77
C GLY A 214 -5.12 14.23 -0.27
N SER A 215 -4.95 14.60 -1.54
CA SER A 215 -5.32 13.78 -2.69
C SER A 215 -4.15 13.65 -3.66
N LEU A 216 -4.11 12.53 -4.38
CA LEU A 216 -3.25 12.37 -5.54
C LEU A 216 -3.86 12.96 -6.81
N PHE A 217 -5.13 13.34 -6.75
CA PHE A 217 -5.92 13.90 -7.86
C PHE A 217 -6.49 15.25 -7.44
N GLY A 218 -5.69 16.27 -7.53
CA GLY A 218 -6.07 17.64 -7.17
C GLY A 218 -6.82 18.38 -8.28
#